data_4160b7e00c58acac807a5343f23d7803
#
_entry.id   4160b7e00c58acac807a5343f23d7803
#
_cell.length_a   1.000
_cell.length_b   1.000
_cell.length_c   1.000
_cell.angle_alpha   90.00
_cell.angle_beta   90.00
_cell.angle_gamma   90.00
#
_symmetry.space_group_name_H-M   'P 1'
#
loop_
_entity.id
_entity.type
_entity.pdbx_description
1 polymer ?
#
loop_
_entity_poly.entity_id
_entity_poly.type
_entity_poly.pdbx_seq_one_letter_code
_entity_poly.pdbx_strand_id
1 'polypeptide(L)'
;FTDTNDVASVTQSAADYSDVVYLPTDNTAASNTEAIANVLVPAGVPAICGEEGICKGCGVATLSISYYDLGVTTGKMAAKILTGEANISEMPIEFTEATPKYNPTMCETLGIEPLDGYTAIED
;
A
#
# COMPACT_ATOMS: atom_id res chain seq x y z
N PHE A 1 -6.67 7.98 11.47
CA PHE A 1 -5.90 9.12 12.01
C PHE A 1 -6.64 10.43 11.76
N THR A 2 -6.53 11.37 12.70
CA THR A 2 -7.05 12.73 12.50
C THR A 2 -5.97 13.62 11.87
N ASP A 3 -4.74 13.45 12.31
CA ASP A 3 -3.54 14.09 11.76
C ASP A 3 -2.28 13.29 12.15
N THR A 4 -1.09 13.81 11.81
CA THR A 4 0.19 13.16 12.12
C THR A 4 0.44 12.97 13.62
N ASN A 5 -0.12 13.81 14.50
CA ASN A 5 0.17 13.75 15.94
C ASN A 5 -0.50 12.56 16.63
N ASP A 6 -1.59 12.03 16.08
CA ASP A 6 -2.31 10.89 16.67
C ASP A 6 -1.93 9.54 16.06
N VAL A 7 -1.08 9.49 15.02
CA VAL A 7 -0.69 8.26 14.32
C VAL A 7 -0.19 7.18 15.29
N ALA A 8 0.78 7.49 16.12
CA ALA A 8 1.36 6.52 17.05
C ALA A 8 0.33 6.01 18.09
N SER A 9 -0.48 6.89 18.65
CA SER A 9 -1.47 6.54 19.70
C SER A 9 -2.63 5.72 19.12
N VAL A 10 -3.10 6.06 17.91
CA VAL A 10 -4.15 5.30 17.22
C VAL A 10 -3.61 3.93 16.79
N THR A 11 -2.37 3.87 16.28
CA THR A 11 -1.73 2.60 15.94
C THR A 11 -1.55 1.72 17.18
N GLN A 12 -1.13 2.29 18.32
CA GLN A 12 -1.02 1.54 19.57
C GLN A 12 -2.38 1.00 20.01
N SER A 13 -3.42 1.84 19.97
CA SER A 13 -4.76 1.39 20.31
C SER A 13 -5.25 0.24 19.41
N ALA A 14 -4.91 0.26 18.12
CA ALA A 14 -5.25 -0.83 17.21
C ALA A 14 -4.45 -2.11 17.53
N ALA A 15 -3.16 -1.98 17.82
CA ALA A 15 -2.28 -3.10 18.15
C ALA A 15 -2.68 -3.81 19.45
N ASP A 16 -3.20 -3.08 20.44
CA ASP A 16 -3.54 -3.62 21.76
C ASP A 16 -4.65 -4.70 21.74
N TYR A 17 -5.46 -4.77 20.67
CA TYR A 17 -6.56 -5.73 20.55
C TYR A 17 -6.64 -6.46 19.21
N SER A 18 -5.62 -6.32 18.37
CA SER A 18 -5.61 -6.94 17.04
C SER A 18 -4.44 -7.90 16.86
N ASP A 19 -4.68 -9.04 16.23
CA ASP A 19 -3.64 -9.95 15.78
C ASP A 19 -3.01 -9.53 14.45
N VAL A 20 -3.70 -8.67 13.70
CA VAL A 20 -3.27 -8.08 12.43
C VAL A 20 -4.00 -6.76 12.20
N VAL A 21 -3.34 -5.78 11.62
CA VAL A 21 -3.97 -4.51 11.24
C VAL A 21 -4.00 -4.35 9.71
N TYR A 22 -5.02 -3.67 9.21
CA TYR A 22 -5.07 -3.24 7.81
C TYR A 22 -4.85 -1.73 7.73
N LEU A 23 -3.88 -1.33 6.92
CA LEU A 23 -3.57 0.07 6.62
C LEU A 23 -4.07 0.41 5.22
N PRO A 24 -5.18 1.15 5.09
CA PRO A 24 -5.67 1.57 3.78
C PRO A 24 -4.70 2.53 3.11
N THR A 25 -4.92 2.77 1.82
CA THR A 25 -4.20 3.82 1.08
C THR A 25 -4.58 5.20 1.66
N ASP A 26 -3.69 5.76 2.45
CA ASP A 26 -3.87 7.01 3.19
C ASP A 26 -2.59 7.82 3.21
N ASN A 27 -2.66 9.11 2.89
CA ASN A 27 -1.50 9.99 2.80
C ASN A 27 -0.83 10.23 4.15
N THR A 28 -1.58 10.26 5.24
CA THR A 28 -1.03 10.42 6.59
C THR A 28 -0.27 9.15 6.98
N ALA A 29 -0.82 7.96 6.73
CA ALA A 29 -0.12 6.69 6.94
C ALA A 29 1.15 6.61 6.08
N ALA A 30 1.07 6.93 4.78
CA ALA A 30 2.20 6.89 3.85
C ALA A 30 3.36 7.80 4.26
N SER A 31 3.03 8.94 4.88
CA SER A 31 4.04 9.91 5.36
C SER A 31 4.59 9.60 6.75
N ASN A 32 4.04 8.59 7.45
CA ASN A 32 4.38 8.27 8.84
C ASN A 32 4.62 6.77 9.07
N THR A 33 5.07 6.04 8.05
CA THR A 33 5.28 4.59 8.11
C THR A 33 6.28 4.19 9.20
N GLU A 34 7.31 4.99 9.44
CA GLU A 34 8.28 4.76 10.53
C GLU A 34 7.60 4.81 11.92
N ALA A 35 6.72 5.79 12.15
CA ALA A 35 6.00 5.90 13.42
C ALA A 35 5.06 4.70 13.63
N ILE A 36 4.43 4.21 12.57
CA ILE A 36 3.60 3.01 12.59
C ILE A 36 4.43 1.77 12.87
N ALA A 37 5.55 1.59 12.17
CA ALA A 37 6.46 0.46 12.38
C ALA A 37 7.01 0.41 13.82
N ASN A 38 7.38 1.57 14.38
CA ASN A 38 7.88 1.70 15.75
C ASN A 38 6.85 1.26 16.82
N VAL A 39 5.58 1.19 16.48
CA VAL A 39 4.54 0.64 17.34
C VAL A 39 4.28 -0.83 17.04
N LEU A 40 4.06 -1.17 15.77
CA LEU A 40 3.61 -2.51 15.39
C LEU A 40 4.69 -3.58 15.55
N VAL A 41 5.95 -3.25 15.26
CA VAL A 41 7.06 -4.22 15.35
C VAL A 41 7.29 -4.68 16.80
N PRO A 42 7.44 -3.78 17.81
CA PRO A 42 7.56 -4.22 19.20
C PRO A 42 6.31 -4.94 19.73
N ALA A 43 5.13 -4.61 19.20
CA ALA A 43 3.88 -5.29 19.58
C ALA A 43 3.77 -6.69 18.93
N GLY A 44 4.59 -7.02 17.94
CA GLY A 44 4.51 -8.27 17.19
C GLY A 44 3.27 -8.36 16.30
N VAL A 45 2.66 -7.23 15.94
CA VAL A 45 1.42 -7.15 15.16
C VAL A 45 1.75 -6.81 13.70
N PRO A 46 1.51 -7.73 12.75
CA PRO A 46 1.74 -7.47 11.34
C PRO A 46 0.70 -6.52 10.75
N ALA A 47 1.11 -5.77 9.72
CA ALA A 47 0.20 -4.94 8.93
C ALA A 47 0.08 -5.43 7.49
N ILE A 48 -1.16 -5.51 6.99
CA ILE A 48 -1.47 -5.64 5.57
C ILE A 48 -1.79 -4.25 5.03
N CYS A 49 -1.19 -3.87 3.90
CA CYS A 49 -1.26 -2.51 3.40
C CYS A 49 -2.02 -2.41 2.07
N GLY A 50 -2.71 -1.30 1.87
CA GLY A 50 -3.47 -1.01 0.66
C GLY A 50 -2.61 -0.57 -0.52
N GLU A 51 -1.32 -0.25 -0.28
CA GLU A 51 -0.39 0.13 -1.35
C GLU A 51 1.07 -0.18 -0.97
N GLU A 52 1.94 -0.20 -1.99
CA GLU A 52 3.31 -0.68 -1.89
C GLU A 52 4.22 0.19 -1.01
N GLY A 53 4.10 1.53 -1.08
CA GLY A 53 4.94 2.44 -0.30
C GLY A 53 4.70 2.33 1.20
N ILE A 54 3.44 2.20 1.64
CA ILE A 54 3.11 1.94 3.05
C ILE A 54 3.64 0.56 3.45
N CYS A 55 3.46 -0.46 2.60
CA CYS A 55 3.96 -1.80 2.86
C CYS A 55 5.49 -1.83 3.00
N LYS A 56 6.22 -1.14 2.12
CA LYS A 56 7.68 -1.00 2.20
C LYS A 56 8.13 -0.40 3.54
N GLY A 57 7.38 0.56 4.08
CA GLY A 57 7.74 1.25 5.31
C GLY A 57 7.34 0.53 6.59
N CYS A 58 6.22 -0.20 6.62
CA CYS A 58 5.71 -0.77 7.88
C CYS A 58 4.84 -2.03 7.74
N GLY A 59 4.56 -2.51 6.53
CA GLY A 59 3.70 -3.67 6.32
C GLY A 59 4.45 -4.93 5.94
N VAL A 60 3.78 -6.08 6.07
CA VAL A 60 4.32 -7.39 5.66
C VAL A 60 3.91 -7.75 4.25
N ALA A 61 2.69 -7.37 3.83
CA ALA A 61 2.18 -7.70 2.51
C ALA A 61 1.18 -6.66 1.99
N THR A 62 1.03 -6.62 0.68
CA THR A 62 0.08 -5.76 -0.03
C THR A 62 -0.42 -6.43 -1.30
N LEU A 63 -1.62 -6.06 -1.72
CA LEU A 63 -2.12 -6.28 -3.07
C LEU A 63 -2.27 -4.89 -3.71
N SER A 64 -1.27 -4.47 -4.45
CA SER A 64 -1.12 -3.07 -4.88
C SER A 64 -1.07 -2.94 -6.39
N ILE A 65 -1.61 -1.84 -6.90
CA ILE A 65 -1.44 -1.43 -8.29
C ILE A 65 -0.10 -0.71 -8.48
N SER A 66 0.43 -0.77 -9.70
CA SER A 66 1.56 0.05 -10.11
C SER A 66 1.07 1.46 -10.47
N TYR A 67 1.47 2.48 -9.73
CA TYR A 67 1.16 3.87 -10.06
C TYR A 67 1.83 4.32 -11.38
N TYR A 68 2.98 3.73 -11.72
CA TYR A 68 3.61 3.95 -13.02
C TYR A 68 2.72 3.46 -14.16
N ASP A 69 2.22 2.22 -14.07
CA ASP A 69 1.36 1.64 -15.11
C ASP A 69 0.01 2.37 -15.19
N LEU A 70 -0.51 2.82 -14.05
CA LEU A 70 -1.70 3.66 -14.01
C LEU A 70 -1.46 5.00 -14.74
N GLY A 71 -0.30 5.61 -14.54
CA GLY A 71 0.11 6.81 -15.27
C GLY A 71 0.26 6.58 -16.77
N VAL A 72 0.87 5.46 -17.18
CA VAL A 72 0.99 5.07 -18.59
C VAL A 72 -0.39 4.86 -19.23
N THR A 73 -1.30 4.16 -18.54
CA THR A 73 -2.67 3.93 -19.01
C THR A 73 -3.42 5.25 -19.16
N THR A 74 -3.34 6.13 -18.15
CA THR A 74 -3.95 7.47 -18.20
C THR A 74 -3.39 8.30 -19.35
N GLY A 75 -2.09 8.26 -19.57
CA GLY A 75 -1.45 8.97 -20.70
C GLY A 75 -1.93 8.46 -22.06
N LYS A 76 -2.10 7.14 -22.22
CA LYS A 76 -2.67 6.54 -23.45
C LYS A 76 -4.12 6.97 -23.68
N MET A 77 -4.93 7.02 -22.61
CA MET A 77 -6.31 7.50 -22.69
C MET A 77 -6.36 8.97 -23.11
N ALA A 78 -5.52 9.82 -22.52
CA ALA A 78 -5.42 11.23 -22.86
C ALA A 78 -5.00 11.43 -24.34
N ALA A 79 -4.03 10.66 -24.82
CA ALA A 79 -3.60 10.71 -26.23
C ALA A 79 -4.73 10.40 -27.20
N LYS A 80 -5.53 9.34 -26.95
CA LYS A 80 -6.68 8.97 -27.78
C LYS A 80 -7.73 10.11 -27.84
N ILE A 81 -7.96 10.80 -26.73
CA ILE A 81 -8.88 11.94 -26.68
C ILE A 81 -8.34 13.12 -27.50
N LEU A 82 -7.07 13.46 -27.31
CA LEU A 82 -6.44 14.59 -27.98
C LEU A 82 -6.26 14.39 -29.50
N THR A 83 -6.08 13.15 -29.95
CA THR A 83 -6.01 12.82 -31.39
C THR A 83 -7.39 12.66 -32.05
N GLY A 84 -8.47 12.68 -31.26
CA GLY A 84 -9.83 12.49 -31.77
C GLY A 84 -10.20 11.01 -32.03
N GLU A 85 -9.36 10.07 -31.59
CA GLU A 85 -9.62 8.63 -31.70
C GLU A 85 -10.69 8.15 -30.71
N ALA A 86 -10.90 8.87 -29.61
CA ALA A 86 -11.88 8.54 -28.60
C ALA A 86 -12.59 9.79 -28.07
N ASN A 87 -13.86 9.60 -27.67
CA ASN A 87 -14.64 10.62 -27.00
C ASN A 87 -14.67 10.32 -25.50
N ILE A 88 -14.31 11.30 -24.68
CA ILE A 88 -14.23 11.14 -23.22
C ILE A 88 -15.57 10.67 -22.60
N SER A 89 -16.71 11.09 -23.17
CA SER A 89 -18.05 10.71 -22.67
C SER A 89 -18.42 9.24 -22.94
N GLU A 90 -17.70 8.58 -23.84
CA GLU A 90 -17.96 7.20 -24.28
C GLU A 90 -16.82 6.25 -23.88
N MET A 91 -15.70 6.82 -23.38
CA MET A 91 -14.51 6.07 -23.01
C MET A 91 -14.76 5.28 -21.73
N PRO A 92 -14.49 3.96 -21.71
CA PRO A 92 -14.60 3.19 -20.49
C PRO A 92 -13.53 3.61 -19.46
N ILE A 93 -13.83 3.43 -18.19
CA ILE A 93 -12.84 3.54 -17.13
C ILE A 93 -11.86 2.38 -17.27
N GLU A 94 -10.57 2.70 -17.40
CA GLU A 94 -9.49 1.71 -17.41
C GLU A 94 -8.83 1.63 -16.02
N PHE A 95 -8.28 0.46 -15.68
CA PHE A 95 -7.57 0.19 -14.44
C PHE A 95 -6.37 -0.72 -14.73
N THR A 96 -5.45 -0.80 -13.80
CA THR A 96 -4.30 -1.72 -13.85
C THR A 96 -4.54 -2.89 -12.91
N GLU A 97 -3.99 -4.06 -13.23
CA GLU A 97 -4.05 -5.23 -12.36
C GLU A 97 -3.24 -5.00 -11.08
N ALA A 98 -3.76 -5.50 -9.97
CA ALA A 98 -3.05 -5.49 -8.71
C ALA A 98 -2.07 -6.67 -8.64
N THR A 99 -0.87 -6.41 -8.12
CA THR A 99 0.18 -7.40 -7.95
C THR A 99 0.38 -7.70 -6.46
N PRO A 100 0.40 -8.98 -6.04
CA PRO A 100 0.72 -9.34 -4.67
C PRO A 100 2.22 -9.16 -4.40
N LYS A 101 2.54 -8.39 -3.37
CA LYS A 101 3.91 -8.11 -2.95
C LYS A 101 4.07 -8.25 -1.44
N TYR A 102 5.29 -8.52 -0.99
CA TYR A 102 5.63 -8.59 0.42
C TYR A 102 6.90 -7.81 0.73
N ASN A 103 7.03 -7.39 1.98
CA ASN A 103 8.23 -6.72 2.50
C ASN A 103 9.14 -7.74 3.18
N PRO A 104 10.30 -8.08 2.57
CA PRO A 104 11.21 -9.10 3.11
C PRO A 104 11.69 -8.77 4.52
N THR A 105 12.05 -7.52 4.77
CA THR A 105 12.57 -7.05 6.06
C THR A 105 11.55 -7.18 7.18
N MET A 106 10.30 -6.79 6.93
CA MET A 106 9.22 -6.90 7.93
C MET A 106 8.83 -8.36 8.16
N CYS A 107 8.78 -9.17 7.10
CA CYS A 107 8.52 -10.60 7.23
C CYS A 107 9.58 -11.30 8.09
N GLU A 108 10.87 -11.02 7.85
CA GLU A 108 11.98 -11.55 8.66
C GLU A 108 11.88 -11.08 10.11
N THR A 109 11.64 -9.78 10.34
CA THR A 109 11.57 -9.18 11.69
C THR A 109 10.42 -9.78 12.52
N LEU A 110 9.28 -10.05 11.91
CA LEU A 110 8.10 -10.59 12.59
C LEU A 110 8.01 -12.13 12.51
N GLY A 111 8.97 -12.80 11.86
CA GLY A 111 8.98 -14.25 11.72
C GLY A 111 7.83 -14.80 10.87
N ILE A 112 7.40 -14.03 9.85
CA ILE A 112 6.31 -14.38 8.95
C ILE A 112 6.88 -14.85 7.62
N GLU A 113 6.50 -16.05 7.18
CA GLU A 113 6.85 -16.54 5.86
C GLU A 113 5.89 -15.94 4.81
N PRO A 114 6.43 -15.38 3.70
CA PRO A 114 5.60 -14.86 2.63
C PRO A 114 4.81 -15.99 1.94
N LEU A 115 3.61 -15.65 1.46
CA LEU A 115 2.76 -16.58 0.73
C LEU A 115 3.31 -16.86 -0.67
N ASP A 116 3.04 -18.06 -1.18
CA ASP A 116 3.34 -18.43 -2.56
C ASP A 116 2.67 -17.45 -3.55
N GLY A 117 3.41 -17.05 -4.58
CA GLY A 117 2.93 -16.11 -5.58
C GLY A 117 3.09 -14.63 -5.23
N TYR A 118 3.58 -14.30 -4.04
CA TYR A 118 3.95 -12.94 -3.68
C TYR A 118 5.39 -12.64 -4.13
N THR A 119 5.63 -11.45 -4.64
CA THR A 119 6.97 -10.97 -5.02
C THR A 119 7.52 -10.00 -3.99
N ALA A 120 8.83 -10.04 -3.76
CA ALA A 120 9.47 -9.10 -2.84
C ALA A 120 9.35 -7.65 -3.35
N ILE A 121 9.12 -6.72 -2.44
CA ILE A 121 9.27 -5.29 -2.71
C ILE A 121 10.76 -5.01 -2.77
N GLU A 122 11.21 -4.40 -3.87
CA GLU A 122 12.62 -4.01 -4.06
C GLU A 122 12.94 -2.70 -3.32
N ASP A 123 14.20 -2.53 -2.92
CA ASP A 123 14.72 -1.32 -2.25
C ASP A 123 14.82 -0.09 -3.18
#